data_8365efc951aa123e9b542073763599ba
#
_entry.id   8365efc951aa123e9b542073763599ba
#
_cell.length_a   1.000
_cell.length_b   1.000
_cell.length_c   1.000
_cell.angle_alpha   90.00
_cell.angle_beta   90.00
_cell.angle_gamma   90.00
#
_symmetry.space_group_name_H-M   'P 1'
#
loop_
_entity.id
_entity.type
_entity.pdbx_description
1 polymer ?
#
loop_
_entity_poly.entity_id
_entity_poly.type
_entity_poly.pdbx_seq_one_letter_code
_entity_poly.pdbx_strand_id
1 'polypeptide(L)'
;GSALCWRIARAVDELAQLPALRAQIGRRQIAAEAATEQFSRVIRHLLNIAPQLNDSIDDPPVAGRMVALYSFMQGKELVGQERALGALGFTRGEFSDSLRQQLVDRIDGQQPCFDSFQALGSPATVQLFRTQCHAGLDIEQLRRIACTRQPAADGGETALRWFGLQTQRLEQLREVEEQLIDDLLDATYALLADDAPGWQAGEEDDSVMPRLDKQLLPL
;
A
#
# COMPACT_ATOMS: atom_id res chain seq x y z
N GLY A 1 -9.34 9.77 22.71
CA GLY A 1 -8.30 10.74 22.29
C GLY A 1 -6.87 10.29 22.50
N SER A 2 -6.49 9.69 23.63
CA SER A 2 -5.08 9.38 23.94
C SER A 2 -4.45 8.29 23.05
N ALA A 3 -5.20 7.25 22.69
CA ALA A 3 -4.71 6.14 21.85
C ALA A 3 -4.39 6.61 20.43
N LEU A 4 -5.23 7.44 19.83
CA LEU A 4 -5.01 8.02 18.50
C LEU A 4 -3.76 8.93 18.49
N CYS A 5 -3.66 9.85 19.46
CA CYS A 5 -2.49 10.73 19.58
C CYS A 5 -1.18 9.94 19.72
N TRP A 6 -1.19 8.87 20.50
CA TRP A 6 -0.02 8.00 20.66
C TRP A 6 0.37 7.30 19.35
N ARG A 7 -0.62 6.80 18.57
CA ARG A 7 -0.35 6.16 17.27
C ARG A 7 0.19 7.14 16.24
N ILE A 8 -0.37 8.37 16.20
CA ILE A 8 0.12 9.43 15.33
C ILE A 8 1.56 9.81 15.72
N ALA A 9 1.84 10.04 17.00
CA ALA A 9 3.18 10.36 17.46
C ALA A 9 4.19 9.28 17.07
N ARG A 10 3.84 8.01 17.26
CA ARG A 10 4.68 6.88 16.88
C ARG A 10 4.92 6.81 15.36
N ALA A 11 3.89 7.03 14.55
CA ALA A 11 4.04 7.08 13.10
C ALA A 11 4.97 8.22 12.64
N VAL A 12 4.87 9.40 13.26
CA VAL A 12 5.75 10.54 13.01
C VAL A 12 7.20 10.22 13.39
N ASP A 13 7.43 9.58 14.54
CA ASP A 13 8.77 9.15 14.96
C ASP A 13 9.40 8.16 13.96
N GLU A 14 8.62 7.21 13.46
CA GLU A 14 9.09 6.25 12.44
C GLU A 14 9.37 6.96 11.10
N LEU A 15 8.52 7.90 10.69
CA LEU A 15 8.75 8.71 9.48
C LEU A 15 10.04 9.53 9.57
N ALA A 16 10.37 10.07 10.74
CA ALA A 16 11.60 10.84 10.97
C ALA A 16 12.87 10.00 10.76
N GLN A 17 12.78 8.66 10.83
CA GLN A 17 13.91 7.76 10.60
C GLN A 17 14.16 7.45 9.11
N LEU A 18 13.19 7.74 8.21
CA LEU A 18 13.30 7.42 6.79
C LEU A 18 14.52 8.04 6.08
N PRO A 19 14.93 9.30 6.34
CA PRO A 19 16.12 9.85 5.70
C PRO A 19 17.40 9.07 6.05
N ALA A 20 17.53 8.63 7.31
CA ALA A 20 18.67 7.84 7.78
C ALA A 20 18.65 6.44 7.14
N LEU A 21 17.48 5.80 7.05
CA LEU A 21 17.31 4.51 6.37
C LEU A 21 17.70 4.59 4.89
N ARG A 22 17.22 5.61 4.18
CA ARG A 22 17.58 5.85 2.77
C ARG A 22 19.08 6.06 2.58
N ALA A 23 19.73 6.80 3.50
CA ALA A 23 21.18 6.98 3.47
C ALA A 23 21.94 5.66 3.67
N GLN A 24 21.48 4.77 4.58
CA GLN A 24 22.07 3.45 4.80
C GLN A 24 21.92 2.56 3.54
N ILE A 25 20.77 2.59 2.88
CA ILE A 25 20.53 1.85 1.63
C ILE A 25 21.47 2.35 0.53
N GLY A 26 21.55 3.67 0.32
CA GLY A 26 22.41 4.27 -0.69
C GLY A 26 23.90 3.95 -0.47
N ARG A 27 24.32 3.78 0.78
CA ARG A 27 25.68 3.35 1.14
C ARG A 27 25.86 1.83 1.19
N ARG A 28 24.84 1.05 0.90
CA ARG A 28 24.82 -0.43 1.01
C ARG A 28 25.22 -0.94 2.42
N GLN A 29 24.80 -0.22 3.46
CA GLN A 29 25.11 -0.52 4.87
C GLN A 29 24.03 -1.37 5.55
N ILE A 30 22.95 -1.68 4.86
CA ILE A 30 21.83 -2.48 5.35
C ILE A 30 21.47 -3.55 4.31
N ALA A 31 21.11 -4.74 4.77
CA ALA A 31 20.64 -5.81 3.90
C ALA A 31 19.26 -5.46 3.32
N ALA A 32 18.97 -5.92 2.11
CA ALA A 32 17.71 -5.61 1.41
C ALA A 32 16.47 -6.05 2.21
N GLU A 33 16.54 -7.23 2.85
CA GLU A 33 15.46 -7.76 3.68
C GLU A 33 15.19 -6.86 4.90
N ALA A 34 16.25 -6.43 5.58
CA ALA A 34 16.13 -5.55 6.74
C ALA A 34 15.61 -4.17 6.35
N ALA A 35 16.02 -3.64 5.18
CA ALA A 35 15.49 -2.39 4.65
C ALA A 35 13.99 -2.51 4.34
N THR A 36 13.57 -3.58 3.67
CA THR A 36 12.17 -3.86 3.36
C THR A 36 11.33 -3.95 4.63
N GLU A 37 11.81 -4.69 5.65
CA GLU A 37 11.10 -4.81 6.92
C GLU A 37 10.93 -3.46 7.64
N GLN A 38 11.94 -2.60 7.59
CA GLN A 38 11.83 -1.25 8.17
C GLN A 38 10.80 -0.39 7.44
N PHE A 39 10.75 -0.41 6.11
CA PHE A 39 9.69 0.30 5.36
C PHE A 39 8.30 -0.26 5.68
N SER A 40 8.12 -1.58 5.67
CA SER A 40 6.84 -2.21 6.01
C SER A 40 6.41 -1.92 7.44
N ARG A 41 7.35 -1.75 8.37
CA ARG A 41 7.06 -1.33 9.75
C ARG A 41 6.50 0.09 9.78
N VAL A 42 7.11 1.04 9.07
CA VAL A 42 6.62 2.42 8.96
C VAL A 42 5.21 2.45 8.38
N ILE A 43 5.00 1.76 7.26
CA ILE A 43 3.68 1.66 6.59
C ILE A 43 2.64 1.07 7.56
N ARG A 44 2.97 0.03 8.29
CA ARG A 44 2.08 -0.59 9.28
C ARG A 44 1.69 0.39 10.39
N HIS A 45 2.62 1.23 10.88
CA HIS A 45 2.29 2.25 11.87
C HIS A 45 1.34 3.31 11.33
N LEU A 46 1.52 3.73 10.07
CA LEU A 46 0.61 4.65 9.40
C LEU A 46 -0.77 4.02 9.21
N LEU A 47 -0.83 2.80 8.68
CA LEU A 47 -2.10 2.09 8.47
C LEU A 47 -2.88 1.87 9.77
N ASN A 48 -2.20 1.62 10.88
CA ASN A 48 -2.83 1.42 12.19
C ASN A 48 -3.50 2.69 12.79
N ILE A 49 -3.36 3.84 12.14
CA ILE A 49 -4.11 5.06 12.50
C ILE A 49 -5.58 4.94 12.05
N ALA A 50 -5.82 4.40 10.87
CA ALA A 50 -7.15 4.37 10.25
C ALA A 50 -8.23 3.65 11.09
N PRO A 51 -8.01 2.47 11.70
CA PRO A 51 -9.02 1.84 12.56
C PRO A 51 -9.42 2.71 13.76
N GLN A 52 -8.45 3.43 14.36
CA GLN A 52 -8.74 4.30 15.50
C GLN A 52 -9.51 5.57 15.11
N LEU A 53 -9.30 6.06 13.88
CA LEU A 53 -10.13 7.13 13.33
C LEU A 53 -11.53 6.62 13.07
N ASN A 54 -11.66 5.43 12.48
CA ASN A 54 -12.96 4.84 12.16
C ASN A 54 -13.83 4.61 13.41
N ASP A 55 -13.25 4.25 14.54
CA ASP A 55 -13.97 4.11 15.83
C ASP A 55 -14.60 5.42 16.31
N SER A 56 -14.22 6.57 15.74
CA SER A 56 -14.71 7.90 16.08
C SER A 56 -15.69 8.45 15.03
N ILE A 57 -16.00 7.70 13.99
CA ILE A 57 -16.87 8.11 12.88
C ILE A 57 -18.25 7.50 13.09
N ASP A 58 -19.24 8.36 13.39
CA ASP A 58 -20.63 7.94 13.60
C ASP A 58 -21.42 7.85 12.27
N ASP A 59 -20.91 8.45 11.20
CA ASP A 59 -21.57 8.45 9.89
C ASP A 59 -21.22 7.16 9.10
N PRO A 60 -22.22 6.31 8.77
CA PRO A 60 -21.96 5.03 8.11
C PRO A 60 -21.35 5.15 6.71
N PRO A 61 -21.73 6.09 5.83
CA PRO A 61 -21.06 6.33 4.55
C PRO A 61 -19.59 6.64 4.70
N VAL A 62 -19.20 7.57 5.56
CA VAL A 62 -17.80 7.95 5.80
C VAL A 62 -17.02 6.79 6.42
N ALA A 63 -17.59 6.11 7.43
CA ALA A 63 -16.98 4.92 8.04
C ALA A 63 -16.74 3.81 6.99
N GLY A 64 -17.71 3.56 6.12
CA GLY A 64 -17.59 2.57 5.04
C GLY A 64 -16.45 2.91 4.07
N ARG A 65 -16.31 4.17 3.65
CA ARG A 65 -15.20 4.63 2.78
C ARG A 65 -13.84 4.51 3.47
N MET A 66 -13.76 4.83 4.76
CA MET A 66 -12.54 4.67 5.55
C MET A 66 -12.10 3.20 5.62
N VAL A 67 -13.02 2.27 5.86
CA VAL A 67 -12.72 0.83 5.88
C VAL A 67 -12.31 0.33 4.50
N ALA A 68 -12.96 0.80 3.43
CA ALA A 68 -12.60 0.46 2.06
C ALA A 68 -11.16 0.87 1.74
N LEU A 69 -10.81 2.13 2.01
CA LEU A 69 -9.47 2.68 1.81
C LEU A 69 -8.43 1.90 2.63
N TYR A 70 -8.67 1.69 3.93
CA TYR A 70 -7.76 0.95 4.80
C TYR A 70 -7.51 -0.48 4.30
N SER A 71 -8.57 -1.21 3.96
CA SER A 71 -8.45 -2.58 3.45
C SER A 71 -7.68 -2.63 2.14
N PHE A 72 -7.94 -1.68 1.24
CA PHE A 72 -7.22 -1.56 -0.02
C PHE A 72 -5.72 -1.30 0.18
N MET A 73 -5.37 -0.35 1.05
CA MET A 73 -3.97 -0.02 1.36
C MET A 73 -3.23 -1.21 1.98
N GLN A 74 -3.89 -2.02 2.83
CA GLN A 74 -3.31 -3.26 3.33
C GLN A 74 -3.01 -4.25 2.20
N GLY A 75 -3.95 -4.45 1.28
CA GLY A 75 -3.74 -5.31 0.11
C GLY A 75 -2.58 -4.82 -0.77
N LYS A 76 -2.50 -3.52 -1.03
CA LYS A 76 -1.41 -2.89 -1.79
C LYS A 76 -0.05 -3.07 -1.09
N GLU A 77 0.03 -2.93 0.22
CA GLU A 77 1.27 -3.22 0.98
C GLU A 77 1.71 -4.68 0.82
N LEU A 78 0.78 -5.63 0.86
CA LEU A 78 1.10 -7.04 0.61
C LEU A 78 1.63 -7.29 -0.80
N VAL A 79 1.15 -6.57 -1.82
CA VAL A 79 1.72 -6.60 -3.19
C VAL A 79 3.15 -6.04 -3.19
N GLY A 80 3.42 -4.96 -2.45
CA GLY A 80 4.76 -4.41 -2.30
C GLY A 80 5.74 -5.39 -1.63
N GLN A 81 5.30 -6.07 -0.58
CA GLN A 81 6.08 -7.12 0.09
C GLN A 81 6.30 -8.34 -0.82
N GLU A 82 5.29 -8.76 -1.56
CA GLU A 82 5.40 -9.81 -2.59
C GLU A 82 6.47 -9.46 -3.62
N ARG A 83 6.48 -8.21 -4.15
CA ARG A 83 7.50 -7.73 -5.08
C ARG A 83 8.90 -7.90 -4.51
N ALA A 84 9.10 -7.47 -3.25
CA ALA A 84 10.41 -7.53 -2.60
C ALA A 84 10.90 -8.98 -2.38
N LEU A 85 10.02 -9.87 -1.87
CA LEU A 85 10.36 -11.28 -1.62
C LEU A 85 10.64 -12.03 -2.92
N GLY A 86 9.84 -11.80 -3.96
CA GLY A 86 10.07 -12.42 -5.27
C GLY A 86 11.36 -11.93 -5.91
N ALA A 87 11.64 -10.63 -5.88
CA ALA A 87 12.90 -10.07 -6.38
C ALA A 87 14.11 -10.69 -5.67
N LEU A 88 14.03 -10.87 -4.34
CA LEU A 88 15.08 -11.52 -3.55
C LEU A 88 15.33 -12.96 -4.00
N GLY A 89 14.27 -13.77 -4.12
CA GLY A 89 14.37 -15.17 -4.51
C GLY A 89 14.91 -15.34 -5.94
N PHE A 90 14.39 -14.57 -6.89
CA PHE A 90 14.88 -14.60 -8.27
C PHE A 90 16.32 -14.09 -8.41
N THR A 91 16.72 -13.07 -7.65
CA THR A 91 18.11 -12.59 -7.64
C THR A 91 19.09 -13.65 -7.09
N ARG A 92 18.66 -14.40 -6.08
CA ARG A 92 19.45 -15.50 -5.51
C ARG A 92 19.46 -16.76 -6.37
N GLY A 93 18.51 -16.88 -7.32
CA GLY A 93 18.29 -18.11 -8.09
C GLY A 93 17.68 -19.23 -7.25
N GLU A 94 17.20 -18.95 -6.06
CA GLU A 94 16.60 -19.95 -5.16
C GLU A 94 15.51 -19.35 -4.25
N PHE A 95 14.53 -20.16 -3.90
CA PHE A 95 13.53 -19.88 -2.89
C PHE A 95 13.66 -20.94 -1.79
N SER A 96 14.22 -20.56 -0.64
CA SER A 96 14.19 -21.41 0.56
C SER A 96 12.74 -21.65 0.99
N ASP A 97 12.50 -22.71 1.75
CA ASP A 97 11.13 -23.01 2.24
C ASP A 97 10.54 -21.84 3.03
N SER A 98 11.34 -21.16 3.85
CA SER A 98 10.91 -19.98 4.60
C SER A 98 10.56 -18.81 3.67
N LEU A 99 11.39 -18.50 2.65
CA LEU A 99 11.12 -17.42 1.70
C LEU A 99 9.87 -17.72 0.87
N ARG A 100 9.71 -18.98 0.45
CA ARG A 100 8.53 -19.48 -0.27
C ARG A 100 7.25 -19.33 0.55
N GLN A 101 7.28 -19.75 1.81
CA GLN A 101 6.14 -19.61 2.71
C GLN A 101 5.76 -18.14 2.91
N GLN A 102 6.72 -17.27 3.16
CA GLN A 102 6.49 -15.83 3.26
C GLN A 102 5.85 -15.27 1.99
N LEU A 103 6.35 -15.67 0.80
CA LEU A 103 5.79 -15.23 -0.48
C LEU A 103 4.32 -15.67 -0.63
N VAL A 104 4.02 -16.94 -0.34
CA VAL A 104 2.65 -17.48 -0.39
C VAL A 104 1.74 -16.73 0.56
N ASP A 105 2.17 -16.50 1.81
CA ASP A 105 1.39 -15.76 2.82
C ASP A 105 1.05 -14.33 2.34
N ARG A 106 1.97 -13.67 1.60
CA ARG A 106 1.72 -12.33 1.05
C ARG A 106 0.74 -12.37 -0.12
N ILE A 107 0.83 -13.38 -0.97
CA ILE A 107 -0.10 -13.57 -2.11
C ILE A 107 -1.51 -13.88 -1.58
N ASP A 108 -1.63 -14.83 -0.68
CA ASP A 108 -2.93 -15.28 -0.14
C ASP A 108 -3.61 -14.19 0.69
N GLY A 109 -2.82 -13.37 1.41
CA GLY A 109 -3.35 -12.26 2.19
C GLY A 109 -3.93 -11.10 1.38
N GLN A 110 -3.63 -10.98 0.08
CA GLN A 110 -4.15 -9.90 -0.77
C GLN A 110 -5.65 -10.01 -0.99
N GLN A 111 -6.14 -11.22 -1.27
CA GLN A 111 -7.54 -11.43 -1.67
C GLN A 111 -8.53 -10.97 -0.61
N PRO A 112 -8.42 -11.35 0.69
CA PRO A 112 -9.32 -10.86 1.73
C PRO A 112 -9.34 -9.33 1.87
N CYS A 113 -8.19 -8.68 1.68
CA CYS A 113 -8.08 -7.22 1.72
C CYS A 113 -8.86 -6.57 0.57
N PHE A 114 -8.67 -7.07 -0.65
CA PHE A 114 -9.38 -6.55 -1.82
C PHE A 114 -10.87 -6.91 -1.82
N ASP A 115 -11.27 -8.06 -1.27
CA ASP A 115 -12.68 -8.40 -1.10
C ASP A 115 -13.38 -7.44 -0.13
N SER A 116 -12.73 -7.11 1.00
CA SER A 116 -13.24 -6.13 1.95
C SER A 116 -13.39 -4.74 1.32
N PHE A 117 -12.40 -4.30 0.56
CA PHE A 117 -12.47 -3.08 -0.23
C PHE A 117 -13.64 -3.10 -1.22
N GLN A 118 -13.80 -4.17 -2.00
CA GLN A 118 -14.85 -4.26 -3.01
C GLN A 118 -16.27 -4.27 -2.41
N ALA A 119 -16.42 -4.74 -1.18
CA ALA A 119 -17.69 -4.75 -0.47
C ALA A 119 -18.17 -3.35 -0.04
N LEU A 120 -17.23 -2.40 0.17
CA LEU A 120 -17.50 -1.10 0.78
C LEU A 120 -17.09 0.09 -0.13
N GLY A 121 -16.31 -0.16 -1.18
CA GLY A 121 -15.90 0.86 -2.14
C GLY A 121 -17.04 1.39 -3.00
N SER A 122 -16.85 2.54 -3.65
CA SER A 122 -17.80 3.05 -4.62
C SER A 122 -17.88 2.11 -5.85
N PRO A 123 -19.03 2.00 -6.51
CA PRO A 123 -19.14 1.19 -7.72
C PRO A 123 -18.12 1.58 -8.80
N ALA A 124 -17.81 2.86 -8.94
CA ALA A 124 -16.84 3.38 -9.91
C ALA A 124 -15.42 2.89 -9.58
N THR A 125 -15.00 3.04 -8.33
CA THR A 125 -13.66 2.62 -7.87
C THR A 125 -13.48 1.11 -7.89
N VAL A 126 -14.52 0.34 -7.54
CA VAL A 126 -14.52 -1.12 -7.67
C VAL A 126 -14.41 -1.54 -9.13
N GLN A 127 -15.11 -0.86 -10.04
CA GLN A 127 -15.01 -1.15 -11.47
C GLN A 127 -13.61 -0.82 -12.02
N LEU A 128 -13.01 0.29 -11.62
CA LEU A 128 -11.64 0.66 -11.98
C LEU A 128 -10.65 -0.45 -11.55
N PHE A 129 -10.73 -0.89 -10.30
CA PHE A 129 -9.90 -1.99 -9.79
C PHE A 129 -10.08 -3.27 -10.61
N ARG A 130 -11.31 -3.66 -10.88
CA ARG A 130 -11.61 -4.89 -11.63
C ARG A 130 -11.12 -4.87 -13.07
N THR A 131 -11.01 -3.70 -13.69
CA THR A 131 -10.58 -3.59 -15.08
C THR A 131 -9.06 -3.47 -15.21
N GLN A 132 -8.37 -2.90 -14.21
CA GLN A 132 -6.95 -2.53 -14.37
C GLN A 132 -5.99 -3.30 -13.46
N CYS A 133 -6.44 -3.78 -12.30
CA CYS A 133 -5.52 -4.21 -11.24
C CYS A 133 -5.34 -5.73 -11.10
N HIS A 134 -5.63 -6.50 -12.15
CA HIS A 134 -5.38 -7.94 -12.12
C HIS A 134 -3.89 -8.26 -12.19
N ALA A 135 -3.48 -9.29 -11.44
CA ALA A 135 -2.21 -9.93 -11.69
C ALA A 135 -2.26 -10.56 -13.10
N GLY A 136 -1.52 -10.02 -14.04
CA GLY A 136 -1.49 -10.54 -15.42
C GLY A 136 -0.89 -11.95 -15.48
N LEU A 137 -1.10 -12.64 -16.61
CA LEU A 137 -0.61 -14.01 -16.82
C LEU A 137 0.90 -14.16 -16.55
N ASP A 138 1.69 -13.12 -16.85
CA ASP A 138 3.12 -13.11 -16.60
C ASP A 138 3.46 -13.16 -15.10
N ILE A 139 2.77 -12.39 -14.27
CA ILE A 139 2.95 -12.42 -12.81
C ILE A 139 2.54 -13.79 -12.26
N GLU A 140 1.41 -14.34 -12.70
CA GLU A 140 0.94 -15.65 -12.26
C GLU A 140 1.90 -16.77 -12.66
N GLN A 141 2.52 -16.69 -13.83
CA GLN A 141 3.54 -17.64 -14.26
C GLN A 141 4.79 -17.57 -13.35
N LEU A 142 5.25 -16.35 -13.03
CA LEU A 142 6.40 -16.15 -12.15
C LEU A 142 6.09 -16.56 -10.71
N ARG A 143 4.90 -16.30 -10.19
CA ARG A 143 4.40 -16.83 -8.90
C ARG A 143 4.48 -18.34 -8.87
N ARG A 144 4.02 -19.02 -9.93
CA ARG A 144 4.07 -20.49 -10.03
C ARG A 144 5.52 -20.99 -9.99
N ILE A 145 6.43 -20.34 -10.70
CA ILE A 145 7.86 -20.70 -10.65
C ILE A 145 8.40 -20.54 -9.22
N ALA A 146 8.18 -19.38 -8.60
CA ALA A 146 8.65 -19.10 -7.24
C ALA A 146 8.09 -20.07 -6.19
N CYS A 147 6.82 -20.47 -6.32
CA CYS A 147 6.15 -21.32 -5.34
C CYS A 147 6.39 -22.83 -5.55
N THR A 148 6.71 -23.30 -6.77
CA THR A 148 6.76 -24.74 -7.09
C THR A 148 8.08 -25.23 -7.62
N ARG A 149 8.94 -24.36 -8.13
CA ARG A 149 10.20 -24.73 -8.80
C ARG A 149 11.34 -23.86 -8.31
N GLN A 150 12.56 -24.34 -8.51
CA GLN A 150 13.73 -23.47 -8.39
C GLN A 150 13.88 -22.69 -9.71
N PRO A 151 14.06 -21.36 -9.66
CA PRO A 151 14.32 -20.58 -10.85
C PRO A 151 15.69 -20.98 -11.46
N ALA A 152 15.79 -20.87 -12.77
CA ALA A 152 17.08 -21.01 -13.44
C ALA A 152 17.98 -19.81 -13.10
N ALA A 153 19.28 -20.04 -13.00
CA ALA A 153 20.25 -18.96 -12.89
C ALA A 153 20.36 -18.25 -14.27
N ASP A 154 19.86 -17.02 -14.36
CA ASP A 154 19.77 -16.23 -15.60
C ASP A 154 20.44 -14.84 -15.49
N GLY A 155 21.34 -14.69 -14.52
CA GLY A 155 22.03 -13.41 -14.29
C GLY A 155 21.14 -12.29 -13.74
N GLY A 156 19.93 -12.63 -13.25
CA GLY A 156 19.00 -11.67 -12.65
C GLY A 156 17.94 -11.10 -13.63
N GLU A 157 17.88 -11.61 -14.86
CA GLU A 157 16.90 -11.17 -15.86
C GLU A 157 15.47 -11.40 -15.37
N THR A 158 15.16 -12.58 -14.81
CA THR A 158 13.86 -12.89 -14.23
C THR A 158 13.53 -11.99 -13.03
N ALA A 159 14.53 -11.65 -12.19
CA ALA A 159 14.33 -10.73 -11.07
C ALA A 159 13.95 -9.34 -11.54
N LEU A 160 14.60 -8.81 -12.56
CA LEU A 160 14.28 -7.51 -13.15
C LEU A 160 12.89 -7.51 -13.80
N ARG A 161 12.54 -8.56 -14.54
CA ARG A 161 11.21 -8.73 -15.14
C ARG A 161 10.11 -8.77 -14.06
N TRP A 162 10.31 -9.58 -13.02
CA TRP A 162 9.41 -9.65 -11.86
C TRP A 162 9.19 -8.29 -11.23
N PHE A 163 10.29 -7.59 -10.91
CA PHE A 163 10.25 -6.27 -10.28
C PHE A 163 9.50 -5.25 -11.15
N GLY A 164 9.74 -5.24 -12.46
CA GLY A 164 9.06 -4.36 -13.40
C GLY A 164 7.56 -4.62 -13.48
N LEU A 165 7.15 -5.87 -13.63
CA LEU A 165 5.73 -6.26 -13.69
C LEU A 165 4.97 -5.91 -12.40
N GLN A 166 5.56 -6.20 -11.25
CA GLN A 166 4.96 -5.85 -9.96
C GLN A 166 4.93 -4.35 -9.69
N THR A 167 5.93 -3.60 -10.20
CA THR A 167 5.94 -2.14 -10.12
C THR A 167 4.81 -1.55 -10.96
N GLN A 168 4.61 -2.04 -12.18
CA GLN A 168 3.48 -1.62 -13.02
C GLN A 168 2.13 -1.91 -12.35
N ARG A 169 1.97 -3.07 -11.72
CA ARG A 169 0.76 -3.40 -10.95
C ARG A 169 0.55 -2.44 -9.77
N LEU A 170 1.61 -2.08 -9.06
CA LEU A 170 1.53 -1.13 -7.94
C LEU A 170 1.16 0.29 -8.40
N GLU A 171 1.58 0.72 -9.60
CA GLU A 171 1.15 1.99 -10.19
C GLU A 171 -0.36 1.97 -10.51
N GLN A 172 -0.87 0.87 -11.08
CA GLN A 172 -2.32 0.71 -11.31
C GLN A 172 -3.12 0.73 -10.00
N LEU A 173 -2.61 0.06 -8.96
CA LEU A 173 -3.21 0.12 -7.62
C LEU A 173 -3.16 1.53 -7.01
N ARG A 174 -2.15 2.34 -7.34
CA ARG A 174 -2.08 3.73 -6.89
C ARG A 174 -3.21 4.59 -7.47
N GLU A 175 -3.59 4.39 -8.73
CA GLU A 175 -4.72 5.12 -9.33
C GLU A 175 -6.03 4.82 -8.59
N VAL A 176 -6.25 3.57 -8.20
CA VAL A 176 -7.42 3.18 -7.40
C VAL A 176 -7.37 3.78 -5.99
N GLU A 177 -6.18 3.83 -5.37
CA GLU A 177 -5.99 4.46 -4.05
C GLU A 177 -6.32 5.95 -4.08
N GLU A 178 -5.87 6.68 -5.10
CA GLU A 178 -6.18 8.09 -5.30
C GLU A 178 -7.71 8.30 -5.40
N GLN A 179 -8.41 7.48 -6.17
CA GLN A 179 -9.88 7.54 -6.26
C GLN A 179 -10.58 7.20 -4.93
N LEU A 180 -10.05 6.26 -4.14
CA LEU A 180 -10.58 5.96 -2.81
C LEU A 180 -10.43 7.11 -1.83
N ILE A 181 -9.34 7.86 -1.93
CA ILE A 181 -9.12 9.07 -1.14
C ILE A 181 -10.13 10.14 -1.54
N ASP A 182 -10.34 10.36 -2.83
CA ASP A 182 -11.34 11.32 -3.33
C ASP A 182 -12.76 10.91 -2.88
N ASP A 183 -13.14 9.64 -3.02
CA ASP A 183 -14.42 9.10 -2.54
C ASP A 183 -14.64 9.34 -1.04
N LEU A 184 -13.58 9.22 -0.23
CA LEU A 184 -13.65 9.49 1.22
C LEU A 184 -13.79 10.97 1.52
N LEU A 185 -13.04 11.83 0.81
CA LEU A 185 -13.12 13.28 0.96
C LEU A 185 -14.51 13.79 0.58
N ASP A 186 -15.06 13.33 -0.54
CA ASP A 186 -16.41 13.70 -1.00
C ASP A 186 -17.47 13.32 0.03
N ALA A 187 -17.40 12.10 0.59
CA ALA A 187 -18.33 11.68 1.64
C ALA A 187 -18.20 12.54 2.91
N THR A 188 -16.98 12.94 3.27
CA THR A 188 -16.72 13.79 4.43
C THR A 188 -17.25 15.22 4.22
N TYR A 189 -17.05 15.80 3.03
CA TYR A 189 -17.57 17.11 2.69
C TYR A 189 -19.10 17.14 2.63
N ALA A 190 -19.74 16.08 2.11
CA ALA A 190 -21.17 15.95 2.11
C ALA A 190 -21.73 15.96 3.54
N LEU A 191 -21.11 15.22 4.47
CA LEU A 191 -21.49 15.20 5.88
C LEU A 191 -21.37 16.59 6.52
N LEU A 192 -20.26 17.29 6.29
CA LEU A 192 -20.06 18.65 6.82
C LEU A 192 -21.04 19.67 6.26
N ALA A 193 -21.47 19.54 5.01
CA ALA A 193 -22.45 20.40 4.39
C ALA A 193 -23.86 20.20 4.97
N ASP A 194 -24.22 18.98 5.35
CA ASP A 194 -25.49 18.64 5.99
C ASP A 194 -25.57 19.17 7.44
N ASP A 195 -24.45 19.11 8.18
CA ASP A 195 -24.39 19.55 9.58
C ASP A 195 -24.30 21.08 9.73
N ALA A 196 -23.80 21.79 8.73
CA ALA A 196 -23.63 23.25 8.75
C ALA A 196 -24.15 23.89 7.45
N PRO A 197 -25.45 24.09 7.28
CA PRO A 197 -26.00 24.78 6.11
C PRO A 197 -25.44 26.21 6.04
N GLY A 198 -24.49 26.45 5.14
CA GLY A 198 -23.76 27.72 4.99
C GLY A 198 -22.23 27.56 5.07
N TRP A 199 -21.72 26.40 5.42
CA TRP A 199 -20.31 26.09 5.28
C TRP A 199 -19.99 25.90 3.78
N GLN A 200 -19.22 26.82 3.22
CA GLN A 200 -18.61 26.64 1.91
C GLN A 200 -17.18 26.19 2.17
N ALA A 201 -16.74 25.11 1.51
CA ALA A 201 -15.33 24.78 1.44
C ALA A 201 -14.61 26.07 0.99
N GLY A 202 -13.81 26.66 1.86
CA GLY A 202 -13.04 27.85 1.52
C GLY A 202 -12.25 27.54 0.26
N GLU A 203 -12.16 28.55 -0.63
CA GLU A 203 -11.26 28.50 -1.77
C GLU A 203 -9.94 27.87 -1.29
N GLU A 204 -9.47 26.86 -2.01
CA GLU A 204 -8.24 26.14 -1.70
C GLU A 204 -7.15 27.12 -1.29
N ASP A 205 -6.94 27.28 0.01
CA ASP A 205 -5.76 27.94 0.52
C ASP A 205 -4.60 26.93 0.27
N ASP A 206 -4.01 27.05 -0.90
CA ASP A 206 -2.84 26.32 -1.37
C ASP A 206 -1.67 26.38 -0.36
N SER A 207 -1.81 27.12 0.73
CA SER A 207 -0.79 27.34 1.76
C SER A 207 -0.82 26.32 2.91
N VAL A 208 -1.94 25.55 3.08
CA VAL A 208 -2.13 24.67 4.26
C VAL A 208 -1.85 23.20 3.95
N MET A 209 -1.91 22.78 2.69
CA MET A 209 -1.41 21.47 2.28
C MET A 209 0.03 21.65 1.79
N PRO A 210 1.05 21.23 2.57
CA PRO A 210 2.36 21.02 1.96
C PRO A 210 2.11 19.98 0.88
N ARG A 211 2.22 20.38 -0.37
CA ARG A 211 2.28 19.44 -1.50
C ARG A 211 3.23 18.36 -1.05
N LEU A 212 2.73 17.14 -0.86
CA LEU A 212 3.54 15.94 -0.84
C LEU A 212 4.15 15.86 -2.22
N ASP A 213 5.17 16.68 -2.37
CA ASP A 213 5.81 16.99 -3.64
C ASP A 213 6.34 15.67 -4.21
N LYS A 214 6.22 15.55 -5.51
CA LYS A 214 6.74 14.48 -6.37
C LYS A 214 8.20 14.07 -6.11
N GLN A 215 8.83 14.63 -5.07
CA GLN A 215 10.18 14.32 -4.59
C GLN A 215 10.28 13.05 -3.73
N LEU A 216 9.15 12.37 -3.42
CA LEU A 216 9.17 11.10 -2.69
C LEU A 216 9.31 9.87 -3.60
N LEU A 217 9.38 10.08 -4.92
CA LEU A 217 9.69 9.04 -5.90
C LEU A 217 10.92 9.49 -6.70
N PRO A 218 12.11 8.88 -6.48
CA PRO A 218 12.58 7.83 -7.34
C PRO A 218 13.29 6.71 -6.56
N LEU A 219 12.75 5.52 -6.63
CA LEU A 219 13.50 4.27 -6.51
C LEU A 219 13.05 3.37 -7.63
#